data_2a81a1a762928a0c70d2f1d25865adc7
#
_entry.id   2a81a1a762928a0c70d2f1d25865adc7
#
_cell.length_a   1.000
_cell.length_b   1.000
_cell.length_c   1.000
_cell.angle_alpha   90.00
_cell.angle_beta   90.00
_cell.angle_gamma   90.00
#
_symmetry.space_group_name_H-M   'P 1'
#
loop_
_entity.id
_entity.type
_entity.pdbx_description
1 polymer ?
#
loop_
_entity_poly.entity_id
_entity_poly.type
_entity_poly.pdbx_seq_one_letter_code
_entity_poly.pdbx_strand_id
1 'polypeptide(L)'
;EYLEIDPGELWPNPWNSNVVSPENERKIEEGIKRHGMFKPIIVRTLLDGRLQIIGGQHRAMIAKRLGLLTVPVMNLGRIDEARAKEIGLIDNGRYGEDDIVKLNEILHDLGGIDELIDVMPWSSEEIDIFSSTNIALDALSDLDSPSEEVELPKTTKVQTHQIMRFKVPIEDVDAITKLIEKTIKAQGFTESDSLTNAGDALVYLLGSK
;
A
#
# COMPACT_ATOMS: atom_id res chain seq x y z
N GLU A 1 -15.97 23.25 7.30
CA GLU A 1 -17.31 23.24 6.68
C GLU A 1 -17.39 22.14 5.64
N TYR A 2 -18.50 21.40 5.60
CA TYR A 2 -18.75 20.38 4.57
C TYR A 2 -19.64 20.97 3.49
N LEU A 3 -19.25 20.79 2.23
CA LEU A 3 -19.90 21.34 1.05
C LEU A 3 -20.01 20.27 -0.04
N GLU A 4 -20.98 20.44 -0.94
CA GLU A 4 -21.07 19.71 -2.21
C GLU A 4 -20.69 20.68 -3.34
N ILE A 5 -19.60 20.40 -4.05
CA ILE A 5 -18.99 21.32 -5.03
C ILE A 5 -18.79 20.59 -6.36
N ASP A 6 -19.02 21.28 -7.48
CA ASP A 6 -18.62 20.80 -8.79
C ASP A 6 -17.09 20.56 -8.81
N PRO A 7 -16.61 19.34 -9.13
CA PRO A 7 -15.19 19.08 -9.17
C PRO A 7 -14.42 19.96 -10.17
N GLY A 8 -15.11 20.59 -11.14
CA GLY A 8 -14.55 21.57 -12.06
C GLY A 8 -14.18 22.91 -11.42
N GLU A 9 -14.79 23.26 -10.29
CA GLU A 9 -14.51 24.50 -9.54
C GLU A 9 -13.32 24.36 -8.59
N LEU A 10 -12.81 23.15 -8.38
CA LEU A 10 -11.70 22.88 -7.49
C LEU A 10 -10.35 23.13 -8.18
N TRP A 11 -9.50 23.92 -7.54
CA TRP A 11 -8.18 24.26 -8.06
C TRP A 11 -7.11 23.31 -7.52
N PRO A 12 -6.29 22.69 -8.40
CA PRO A 12 -5.18 21.88 -7.96
C PRO A 12 -4.13 22.71 -7.23
N ASN A 13 -3.39 22.12 -6.32
CA ASN A 13 -2.22 22.77 -5.75
C ASN A 13 -0.96 22.47 -6.59
N PRO A 14 -0.04 23.45 -6.75
CA PRO A 14 1.17 23.26 -7.56
C PRO A 14 2.27 22.44 -6.82
N TRP A 15 2.09 22.19 -5.53
CA TRP A 15 3.07 21.50 -4.68
C TRP A 15 2.61 20.08 -4.28
N ASN A 16 1.63 19.50 -4.99
CA ASN A 16 1.23 18.12 -4.75
C ASN A 16 2.38 17.15 -5.04
N SER A 17 2.87 16.50 -4.01
CA SER A 17 3.96 15.51 -4.10
C SER A 17 3.45 14.07 -4.26
N ASN A 18 2.12 13.86 -4.16
CA ASN A 18 1.55 12.52 -4.27
C ASN A 18 1.40 12.13 -5.75
N VAL A 19 2.13 11.08 -6.15
CA VAL A 19 2.06 10.49 -7.48
C VAL A 19 1.34 9.14 -7.35
N VAL A 20 0.27 8.97 -8.10
CA VAL A 20 -0.51 7.72 -8.14
C VAL A 20 -0.25 7.02 -9.46
N SER A 21 0.03 5.71 -9.42
CA SER A 21 0.23 4.92 -10.63
C SER A 21 -1.07 4.81 -11.45
N PRO A 22 -1.00 4.57 -12.76
CA PRO A 22 -2.20 4.38 -13.58
C PRO A 22 -3.09 3.22 -13.11
N GLU A 23 -2.48 2.20 -12.51
CA GLU A 23 -3.20 1.07 -11.91
C GLU A 23 -4.00 1.53 -10.68
N ASN A 24 -3.37 2.24 -9.76
CA ASN A 24 -4.04 2.76 -8.57
C ASN A 24 -5.09 3.84 -8.93
N GLU A 25 -4.89 4.63 -9.99
CA GLU A 25 -5.95 5.51 -10.49
C GLU A 25 -7.19 4.74 -10.93
N ARG A 26 -7.03 3.58 -11.61
CA ARG A 26 -8.16 2.71 -11.97
C ARG A 26 -8.87 2.15 -10.72
N LYS A 27 -8.11 1.73 -9.71
CA LYS A 27 -8.67 1.25 -8.43
C LYS A 27 -9.47 2.34 -7.71
N ILE A 28 -8.98 3.58 -7.70
CA ILE A 28 -9.71 4.73 -7.17
C ILE A 28 -11.00 4.97 -7.99
N GLU A 29 -10.93 4.90 -9.32
CA GLU A 29 -12.08 5.07 -10.20
C GLU A 29 -13.16 4.00 -9.94
N GLU A 30 -12.77 2.74 -9.87
CA GLU A 30 -13.68 1.64 -9.56
C GLU A 30 -14.29 1.77 -8.16
N GLY A 31 -13.50 2.19 -7.17
CA GLY A 31 -14.00 2.50 -5.83
C GLY A 31 -15.07 3.60 -5.84
N ILE A 32 -14.85 4.68 -6.62
CA ILE A 32 -15.83 5.77 -6.76
C ILE A 32 -17.09 5.29 -7.48
N LYS A 33 -16.99 4.47 -8.54
CA LYS A 33 -18.13 3.91 -9.25
C LYS A 33 -18.97 2.99 -8.36
N ARG A 34 -18.32 2.15 -7.55
CA ARG A 34 -18.97 1.15 -6.70
C ARG A 34 -19.63 1.76 -5.46
N HIS A 35 -18.96 2.70 -4.81
CA HIS A 35 -19.33 3.21 -3.48
C HIS A 35 -19.65 4.71 -3.44
N GLY A 36 -19.46 5.43 -4.56
CA GLY A 36 -19.54 6.88 -4.58
C GLY A 36 -18.34 7.55 -3.92
N MET A 37 -18.40 8.87 -3.78
CA MET A 37 -17.37 9.69 -3.11
C MET A 37 -17.62 9.75 -1.60
N PHE A 38 -17.22 8.72 -0.86
CA PHE A 38 -17.39 8.67 0.61
C PHE A 38 -16.30 9.43 1.39
N LYS A 39 -15.10 9.61 0.81
CA LYS A 39 -14.01 10.38 1.42
C LYS A 39 -13.96 11.79 0.81
N PRO A 40 -14.19 12.86 1.58
CA PRO A 40 -14.24 14.22 1.04
C PRO A 40 -12.88 14.68 0.50
N ILE A 41 -12.92 15.65 -0.43
CA ILE A 41 -11.76 16.39 -0.88
C ILE A 41 -11.48 17.50 0.12
N ILE A 42 -10.23 17.63 0.58
CA ILE A 42 -9.84 18.67 1.53
C ILE A 42 -9.37 19.89 0.75
N VAL A 43 -9.95 21.05 1.05
CA VAL A 43 -9.62 22.32 0.39
C VAL A 43 -9.38 23.44 1.38
N ARG A 44 -8.72 24.50 0.90
CA ARG A 44 -8.69 25.82 1.56
C ARG A 44 -9.30 26.89 0.66
N THR A 45 -9.78 27.97 1.25
CA THR A 45 -10.22 29.16 0.52
C THR A 45 -9.06 30.12 0.33
N LEU A 46 -8.73 30.45 -0.92
CA LEU A 46 -7.72 31.46 -1.28
C LEU A 46 -8.27 32.88 -1.08
N LEU A 47 -7.39 33.88 -1.16
CA LEU A 47 -7.78 35.30 -0.99
C LEU A 47 -8.79 35.77 -2.04
N ASP A 48 -8.73 35.21 -3.24
CA ASP A 48 -9.65 35.48 -4.35
C ASP A 48 -10.94 34.66 -4.30
N GLY A 49 -11.13 33.86 -3.25
CA GLY A 49 -12.33 33.03 -3.05
C GLY A 49 -12.26 31.65 -3.68
N ARG A 50 -11.24 31.31 -4.48
CA ARG A 50 -11.09 29.98 -5.09
C ARG A 50 -10.84 28.92 -4.02
N LEU A 51 -11.33 27.71 -4.28
CA LEU A 51 -11.12 26.54 -3.44
C LEU A 51 -9.93 25.74 -3.95
N GLN A 52 -8.81 25.81 -3.23
CA GLN A 52 -7.58 25.07 -3.59
C GLN A 52 -7.54 23.74 -2.87
N ILE A 53 -7.32 22.66 -3.64
CA ILE A 53 -7.19 21.31 -3.11
C ILE A 53 -5.93 21.21 -2.24
N ILE A 54 -6.07 20.62 -1.05
CA ILE A 54 -4.98 20.21 -0.16
C ILE A 54 -4.79 18.71 -0.24
N GLY A 55 -5.88 17.93 -0.16
CA GLY A 55 -5.87 16.47 -0.20
C GLY A 55 -6.97 15.92 -1.12
N GLY A 56 -6.69 14.79 -1.79
CA GLY A 56 -7.64 14.12 -2.68
C GLY A 56 -7.65 14.60 -4.12
N GLN A 57 -6.56 15.17 -4.64
CA GLN A 57 -6.47 15.68 -6.01
C GLN A 57 -6.82 14.61 -7.07
N HIS A 58 -6.31 13.39 -6.97
CA HIS A 58 -6.64 12.30 -7.89
C HIS A 58 -8.13 11.96 -7.87
N ARG A 59 -8.76 11.95 -6.68
CA ARG A 59 -10.21 11.75 -6.55
C ARG A 59 -11.01 12.86 -7.25
N ALA A 60 -10.60 14.13 -7.11
CA ALA A 60 -11.21 15.26 -7.80
C ALA A 60 -11.10 15.13 -9.32
N MET A 61 -9.93 14.79 -9.83
CA MET A 61 -9.69 14.59 -11.26
C MET A 61 -10.53 13.43 -11.83
N ILE A 62 -10.59 12.32 -11.11
CA ILE A 62 -11.38 11.15 -11.51
C ILE A 62 -12.88 11.48 -11.47
N ALA A 63 -13.36 12.13 -10.42
CA ALA A 63 -14.76 12.55 -10.31
C ALA A 63 -15.18 13.46 -11.49
N LYS A 64 -14.32 14.41 -11.87
CA LYS A 64 -14.51 15.25 -13.04
C LYS A 64 -14.55 14.42 -14.33
N ARG A 65 -13.64 13.45 -14.49
CA ARG A 65 -13.60 12.54 -15.66
C ARG A 65 -14.84 11.65 -15.75
N LEU A 66 -15.37 11.22 -14.62
CA LEU A 66 -16.63 10.46 -14.52
C LEU A 66 -17.89 11.31 -14.72
N GLY A 67 -17.78 12.63 -14.78
CA GLY A 67 -18.91 13.53 -14.98
C GLY A 67 -19.79 13.67 -13.74
N LEU A 68 -19.24 13.49 -12.52
CA LEU A 68 -20.00 13.72 -11.30
C LEU A 68 -20.36 15.19 -11.18
N LEU A 69 -21.63 15.49 -10.88
CA LEU A 69 -22.12 16.86 -10.77
C LEU A 69 -21.54 17.57 -9.56
N THR A 70 -21.45 16.86 -8.43
CA THR A 70 -20.85 17.36 -7.20
C THR A 70 -20.01 16.29 -6.51
N VAL A 71 -19.10 16.75 -5.66
CA VAL A 71 -18.27 15.92 -4.78
C VAL A 71 -18.26 16.48 -3.37
N PRO A 72 -18.19 15.64 -2.33
CA PRO A 72 -18.08 16.11 -0.96
C PRO A 72 -16.72 16.78 -0.73
N VAL A 73 -16.76 17.95 -0.14
CA VAL A 73 -15.60 18.81 0.13
C VAL A 73 -15.56 19.20 1.60
N MET A 74 -14.40 19.07 2.23
CA MET A 74 -14.11 19.64 3.54
C MET A 74 -13.30 20.93 3.34
N ASN A 75 -13.94 22.09 3.51
CA ASN A 75 -13.28 23.38 3.45
C ASN A 75 -12.74 23.79 4.81
N LEU A 76 -11.41 23.94 4.90
CA LEU A 76 -10.70 24.39 6.11
C LEU A 76 -10.71 25.93 6.28
N GLY A 77 -11.37 26.64 5.35
CA GLY A 77 -11.39 28.10 5.34
C GLY A 77 -10.07 28.71 4.87
N ARG A 78 -9.81 29.94 5.28
CA ARG A 78 -8.58 30.65 4.93
C ARG A 78 -7.45 30.24 5.86
N ILE A 79 -6.54 29.44 5.36
CA ILE A 79 -5.29 29.06 6.02
C ILE A 79 -4.10 29.43 5.12
N ASP A 80 -2.96 29.71 5.72
CA ASP A 80 -1.74 30.00 4.97
C ASP A 80 -1.20 28.77 4.21
N GLU A 81 -0.23 29.00 3.33
CA GLU A 81 0.30 27.95 2.48
C GLU A 81 1.16 26.95 3.27
N ALA A 82 1.88 27.39 4.28
CA ALA A 82 2.71 26.50 5.10
C ALA A 82 1.84 25.47 5.83
N ARG A 83 0.78 25.93 6.48
CA ARG A 83 -0.19 25.05 7.14
C ARG A 83 -0.92 24.13 6.15
N ALA A 84 -1.25 24.63 4.96
CA ALA A 84 -1.87 23.80 3.93
C ALA A 84 -0.94 22.67 3.44
N LYS A 85 0.36 22.96 3.26
CA LYS A 85 1.38 21.96 2.91
C LYS A 85 1.55 20.91 4.01
N GLU A 86 1.62 21.34 5.27
CA GLU A 86 1.71 20.45 6.42
C GLU A 86 0.51 19.48 6.48
N ILE A 87 -0.71 20.00 6.35
CA ILE A 87 -1.93 19.18 6.33
C ILE A 87 -1.92 18.20 5.14
N GLY A 88 -1.48 18.64 3.95
CA GLY A 88 -1.37 17.77 2.78
C GLY A 88 -0.39 16.62 2.97
N LEU A 89 0.74 16.87 3.62
CA LEU A 89 1.70 15.82 3.97
C LEU A 89 1.13 14.83 4.99
N ILE A 90 0.40 15.34 6.00
CA ILE A 90 -0.26 14.51 7.01
C ILE A 90 -1.37 13.65 6.37
N ASP A 91 -2.20 14.21 5.48
CA ASP A 91 -3.29 13.47 4.79
C ASP A 91 -2.73 12.33 3.90
N ASN A 92 -1.54 12.51 3.35
CA ASN A 92 -0.86 11.50 2.55
C ASN A 92 -0.07 10.48 3.39
N GLY A 93 0.09 10.71 4.68
CA GLY A 93 0.81 9.82 5.60
C GLY A 93 -0.03 8.61 6.02
N ARG A 94 0.59 7.41 6.02
CA ARG A 94 0.01 6.20 6.58
C ARG A 94 0.60 5.97 7.98
N TYR A 95 -0.24 6.04 9.02
CA TYR A 95 0.21 5.96 10.42
C TYR A 95 0.01 4.59 11.06
N GLY A 96 -0.58 3.63 10.36
CA GLY A 96 -0.89 2.32 10.90
C GLY A 96 -0.42 1.20 10.00
N GLU A 97 -0.25 0.04 10.61
CA GLU A 97 -0.11 -1.25 9.94
C GLU A 97 -1.37 -2.06 10.20
N ASP A 98 -1.78 -2.87 9.23
CA ASP A 98 -2.96 -3.71 9.37
C ASP A 98 -2.63 -4.95 10.22
N ASP A 99 -3.50 -5.28 11.17
CA ASP A 99 -3.51 -6.57 11.84
C ASP A 99 -4.00 -7.62 10.83
N ILE A 100 -3.11 -8.46 10.35
CA ILE A 100 -3.37 -9.42 9.27
C ILE A 100 -4.52 -10.38 9.62
N VAL A 101 -4.64 -10.81 10.88
CA VAL A 101 -5.71 -11.75 11.30
C VAL A 101 -7.08 -11.08 11.20
N LYS A 102 -7.21 -9.87 11.78
CA LYS A 102 -8.47 -9.11 11.72
C LYS A 102 -8.83 -8.69 10.30
N LEU A 103 -7.82 -8.33 9.50
CA LEU A 103 -8.05 -7.99 8.10
C LEU A 103 -8.60 -9.20 7.34
N ASN A 104 -8.06 -10.40 7.55
CA ASN A 104 -8.56 -11.61 6.92
C ASN A 104 -9.99 -11.97 7.37
N GLU A 105 -10.34 -11.79 8.64
CA GLU A 105 -11.73 -11.94 9.12
C GLU A 105 -12.68 -11.01 8.35
N ILE A 106 -12.31 -9.74 8.19
CA ILE A 106 -13.09 -8.76 7.42
C ILE A 106 -13.20 -9.17 5.95
N LEU A 107 -12.10 -9.63 5.34
CA LEU A 107 -12.10 -10.08 3.95
C LEU A 107 -13.00 -11.28 3.74
N HIS A 108 -12.98 -12.24 4.67
CA HIS A 108 -13.87 -13.39 4.65
C HIS A 108 -15.35 -12.97 4.72
N ASP A 109 -15.71 -12.05 5.61
CA ASP A 109 -17.08 -11.52 5.75
C ASP A 109 -17.56 -10.78 4.48
N LEU A 110 -16.64 -10.23 3.70
CA LEU A 110 -16.91 -9.51 2.45
C LEU A 110 -16.89 -10.40 1.19
N GLY A 111 -16.77 -11.72 1.35
CA GLY A 111 -16.77 -12.66 0.23
C GLY A 111 -15.37 -13.00 -0.33
N GLY A 112 -14.32 -12.59 0.37
CA GLY A 112 -12.94 -12.87 0.02
C GLY A 112 -12.20 -11.71 -0.64
N ILE A 113 -10.91 -11.92 -0.87
CA ILE A 113 -10.03 -10.89 -1.45
C ILE A 113 -10.42 -10.52 -2.90
N ASP A 114 -10.93 -11.49 -3.66
CA ASP A 114 -11.28 -11.32 -5.07
C ASP A 114 -12.33 -10.22 -5.29
N GLU A 115 -13.24 -10.04 -4.32
CA GLU A 115 -14.26 -8.99 -4.36
C GLU A 115 -13.68 -7.58 -4.23
N LEU A 116 -12.50 -7.44 -3.64
CA LEU A 116 -11.89 -6.14 -3.31
C LEU A 116 -10.61 -5.84 -4.11
N ILE A 117 -10.07 -6.81 -4.86
CA ILE A 117 -8.80 -6.67 -5.59
C ILE A 117 -8.82 -5.50 -6.58
N ASP A 118 -9.98 -5.21 -7.17
CA ASP A 118 -10.15 -4.13 -8.15
C ASP A 118 -10.22 -2.73 -7.53
N VAL A 119 -10.44 -2.63 -6.22
CA VAL A 119 -10.65 -1.35 -5.53
C VAL A 119 -9.60 -1.06 -4.46
N MET A 120 -8.88 -2.08 -3.98
CA MET A 120 -7.86 -1.92 -2.95
C MET A 120 -6.46 -1.76 -3.55
N PRO A 121 -5.62 -0.85 -3.01
CA PRO A 121 -4.28 -0.58 -3.52
C PRO A 121 -3.24 -1.62 -3.06
N TRP A 122 -3.63 -2.87 -2.94
CA TRP A 122 -2.73 -3.95 -2.52
C TRP A 122 -1.75 -4.35 -3.62
N SER A 123 -0.51 -4.65 -3.22
CA SER A 123 0.51 -5.26 -4.07
C SER A 123 0.25 -6.76 -4.23
N SER A 124 0.90 -7.38 -5.22
CA SER A 124 0.82 -8.83 -5.41
C SER A 124 1.32 -9.59 -4.18
N GLU A 125 2.37 -9.08 -3.51
CA GLU A 125 2.90 -9.70 -2.29
C GLU A 125 1.90 -9.63 -1.13
N GLU A 126 1.18 -8.51 -0.97
CA GLU A 126 0.11 -8.40 0.05
C GLU A 126 -1.04 -9.36 -0.24
N ILE A 127 -1.45 -9.49 -1.50
CA ILE A 127 -2.47 -10.43 -1.94
C ILE A 127 -2.06 -11.88 -1.65
N ASP A 128 -0.81 -12.26 -1.92
CA ASP A 128 -0.28 -13.60 -1.64
C ASP A 128 -0.26 -13.90 -0.13
N ILE A 129 0.11 -12.91 0.70
CA ILE A 129 0.07 -13.04 2.16
C ILE A 129 -1.36 -13.27 2.64
N PHE A 130 -2.32 -12.48 2.19
CA PHE A 130 -3.73 -12.63 2.58
C PHE A 130 -4.29 -13.98 2.15
N SER A 131 -4.01 -14.41 0.92
CA SER A 131 -4.47 -15.70 0.40
C SER A 131 -3.89 -16.88 1.18
N SER A 132 -2.60 -16.83 1.53
CA SER A 132 -1.93 -17.88 2.31
C SER A 132 -2.43 -17.92 3.76
N THR A 133 -2.77 -16.77 4.36
CA THR A 133 -3.31 -16.70 5.72
C THR A 133 -4.75 -17.23 5.77
N ASN A 134 -5.57 -16.97 4.74
CA ASN A 134 -6.92 -17.53 4.64
C ASN A 134 -6.89 -19.05 4.60
N ILE A 135 -6.02 -19.67 3.80
CA ILE A 135 -5.86 -21.12 3.74
C ILE A 135 -5.49 -21.71 5.11
N ALA A 136 -4.62 -21.02 5.85
CA ALA A 136 -4.22 -21.46 7.18
C ALA A 136 -5.35 -21.32 8.22
N LEU A 137 -6.17 -20.27 8.15
CA LEU A 137 -7.32 -20.07 9.04
C LEU A 137 -8.46 -21.05 8.74
N ASP A 138 -8.76 -21.33 7.47
CA ASP A 138 -9.74 -22.35 7.07
C ASP A 138 -9.32 -23.74 7.55
N ALA A 139 -8.02 -24.09 7.42
CA ALA A 139 -7.51 -25.35 7.93
C ALA A 139 -7.55 -25.46 9.47
N LEU A 140 -7.51 -24.34 10.20
CA LEU A 140 -7.67 -24.31 11.66
C LEU A 140 -9.14 -24.39 12.08
N SER A 141 -10.07 -23.82 11.33
CA SER A 141 -11.51 -23.86 11.61
C SER A 141 -12.10 -25.27 11.43
N ASP A 142 -11.54 -26.04 10.50
CA ASP A 142 -11.92 -27.45 10.29
C ASP A 142 -11.49 -28.39 11.44
N LEU A 143 -10.57 -27.95 12.31
CA LEU A 143 -10.10 -28.71 13.48
C LEU A 143 -11.05 -28.67 14.69
N ASP A 144 -12.05 -27.76 14.71
CA ASP A 144 -13.05 -27.69 15.78
C ASP A 144 -14.19 -28.74 15.61
N SER A 145 -14.15 -29.57 14.58
CA SER A 145 -15.05 -30.74 14.44
C SER A 145 -14.36 -32.00 15.01
N PRO A 146 -14.98 -32.70 16.00
CA PRO A 146 -14.33 -33.86 16.57
C PRO A 146 -14.53 -35.07 15.65
N SER A 147 -13.65 -35.28 14.69
CA SER A 147 -13.38 -36.61 14.11
C SER A 147 -12.23 -36.62 13.10
N GLU A 148 -11.34 -37.59 13.33
CA GLU A 148 -10.28 -38.11 12.49
C GLU A 148 -8.92 -37.34 12.55
N GLU A 149 -7.91 -38.11 12.97
CA GLU A 149 -6.50 -37.76 12.85
C GLU A 149 -6.16 -37.38 11.40
N VAL A 150 -6.23 -36.07 11.09
CA VAL A 150 -5.68 -35.55 9.86
C VAL A 150 -4.19 -35.36 10.11
N GLU A 151 -3.37 -36.20 9.45
CA GLU A 151 -1.94 -35.90 9.32
C GLU A 151 -1.80 -34.48 8.76
N LEU A 152 -1.35 -33.54 9.59
CA LEU A 152 -0.99 -32.20 9.20
C LEU A 152 -0.01 -32.27 8.02
N PRO A 153 -0.27 -31.59 6.90
CA PRO A 153 0.74 -31.46 5.87
C PRO A 153 1.99 -30.81 6.50
N LYS A 154 3.07 -31.56 6.59
CA LYS A 154 4.37 -31.13 7.10
C LYS A 154 5.01 -30.12 6.14
N THR A 155 4.44 -28.93 6.01
CA THR A 155 5.12 -27.77 5.39
C THR A 155 4.65 -26.48 6.02
N THR A 156 4.85 -26.31 7.33
CA THR A 156 5.18 -24.99 7.82
C THR A 156 6.49 -24.64 7.12
N LYS A 157 6.46 -23.80 6.10
CA LYS A 157 7.70 -23.14 5.65
C LYS A 157 8.18 -22.35 6.87
N VAL A 158 9.08 -22.95 7.63
CA VAL A 158 9.79 -22.23 8.68
C VAL A 158 10.37 -21.01 8.00
N GLN A 159 10.01 -19.82 8.47
CA GLN A 159 10.55 -18.58 7.95
C GLN A 159 12.06 -18.61 8.21
N THR A 160 12.82 -19.03 7.21
CA THR A 160 14.28 -19.26 7.30
C THR A 160 15.06 -17.98 7.12
N HIS A 161 14.41 -16.94 6.55
CA HIS A 161 15.05 -15.66 6.20
C HIS A 161 14.20 -14.48 6.65
N GLN A 162 14.86 -13.40 7.08
CA GLN A 162 14.27 -12.12 7.44
C GLN A 162 14.90 -11.01 6.61
N ILE A 163 14.09 -10.07 6.09
CA ILE A 163 14.62 -8.93 5.34
C ILE A 163 15.26 -7.93 6.30
N MET A 164 16.53 -7.57 6.05
CA MET A 164 17.23 -6.50 6.73
C MET A 164 17.52 -5.36 5.75
N ARG A 165 17.32 -4.11 6.18
CA ARG A 165 17.57 -2.92 5.35
C ARG A 165 18.64 -2.06 5.99
N PHE A 166 19.66 -1.68 5.21
CA PHE A 166 20.75 -0.83 5.65
C PHE A 166 20.85 0.41 4.76
N LYS A 167 21.30 1.54 5.35
CA LYS A 167 21.79 2.69 4.58
C LYS A 167 23.29 2.57 4.45
N VAL A 168 23.77 2.57 3.22
CA VAL A 168 25.21 2.45 2.87
C VAL A 168 25.66 3.74 2.21
N PRO A 169 26.90 4.24 2.46
CA PRO A 169 27.46 5.36 1.72
C PRO A 169 27.43 5.10 0.22
N ILE A 170 27.08 6.12 -0.58
CA ILE A 170 26.91 5.98 -2.04
C ILE A 170 28.19 5.48 -2.70
N GLU A 171 29.35 5.91 -2.22
CA GLU A 171 30.69 5.53 -2.70
C GLU A 171 31.00 4.03 -2.52
N ASP A 172 30.36 3.37 -1.56
CA ASP A 172 30.60 1.95 -1.25
C ASP A 172 29.60 0.99 -1.93
N VAL A 173 28.47 1.51 -2.44
CA VAL A 173 27.39 0.68 -3.02
C VAL A 173 27.90 -0.24 -4.13
N ASP A 174 28.65 0.30 -5.09
CA ASP A 174 29.16 -0.49 -6.22
C ASP A 174 30.15 -1.58 -5.79
N ALA A 175 31.01 -1.28 -4.80
CA ALA A 175 31.98 -2.23 -4.28
C ALA A 175 31.28 -3.38 -3.55
N ILE A 176 30.29 -3.06 -2.71
CA ILE A 176 29.49 -4.04 -1.96
C ILE A 176 28.68 -4.92 -2.91
N THR A 177 28.00 -4.31 -3.89
CA THR A 177 27.20 -5.06 -4.88
C THR A 177 28.06 -6.06 -5.64
N LYS A 178 29.22 -5.63 -6.16
CA LYS A 178 30.16 -6.52 -6.86
C LYS A 178 30.70 -7.66 -5.99
N LEU A 179 30.93 -7.36 -4.71
CA LEU A 179 31.43 -8.37 -3.76
C LEU A 179 30.35 -9.43 -3.50
N ILE A 180 29.09 -9.01 -3.29
CA ILE A 180 27.94 -9.90 -3.10
C ILE A 180 27.76 -10.79 -4.36
N GLU A 181 27.69 -10.19 -5.55
CA GLU A 181 27.53 -10.92 -6.81
C GLU A 181 28.66 -11.94 -7.05
N LYS A 182 29.90 -11.56 -6.76
CA LYS A 182 31.06 -12.46 -6.85
C LYS A 182 30.93 -13.63 -5.89
N THR A 183 30.46 -13.38 -4.67
CA THR A 183 30.27 -14.41 -3.65
C THR A 183 29.14 -15.36 -4.02
N ILE A 184 28.01 -14.85 -4.51
CA ILE A 184 26.90 -15.67 -5.03
C ILE A 184 27.41 -16.65 -6.09
N LYS A 185 28.15 -16.15 -7.08
CA LYS A 185 28.72 -16.97 -8.15
C LYS A 185 29.76 -18.02 -7.66
N ALA A 186 30.60 -17.60 -6.71
CA ALA A 186 31.67 -18.46 -6.19
C ALA A 186 31.15 -19.57 -5.29
N GLN A 187 30.09 -19.32 -4.53
CA GLN A 187 29.50 -20.29 -3.60
C GLN A 187 28.31 -21.06 -4.20
N GLY A 188 27.83 -20.64 -5.39
CA GLY A 188 26.76 -21.32 -6.10
C GLY A 188 25.39 -21.14 -5.44
N PHE A 189 25.12 -19.98 -4.81
CA PHE A 189 23.80 -19.68 -4.28
C PHE A 189 22.82 -19.48 -5.44
N THR A 190 21.82 -20.36 -5.56
CA THR A 190 20.89 -20.44 -6.71
C THR A 190 19.44 -20.54 -6.28
N GLU A 191 19.10 -19.96 -5.12
CA GLU A 191 17.70 -19.86 -4.70
C GLU A 191 16.89 -19.03 -5.71
N SER A 192 15.58 -19.25 -5.76
CA SER A 192 14.69 -18.58 -6.72
C SER A 192 14.58 -17.07 -6.48
N ASP A 193 14.88 -16.63 -5.25
CA ASP A 193 14.84 -15.22 -4.85
C ASP A 193 16.24 -14.61 -4.78
N SER A 194 16.42 -13.50 -5.52
CA SER A 194 17.67 -12.75 -5.56
C SER A 194 18.06 -12.12 -4.23
N LEU A 195 17.09 -11.75 -3.40
CA LEU A 195 17.34 -11.18 -2.07
C LEU A 195 17.86 -12.24 -1.10
N THR A 196 17.32 -13.45 -1.16
CA THR A 196 17.84 -14.60 -0.39
C THR A 196 19.28 -14.91 -0.75
N ASN A 197 19.61 -15.00 -2.05
CA ASN A 197 20.98 -15.23 -2.51
C ASN A 197 21.96 -14.13 -2.04
N ALA A 198 21.53 -12.88 -2.03
CA ALA A 198 22.32 -11.75 -1.54
C ALA A 198 22.51 -11.81 -0.01
N GLY A 199 21.48 -12.23 0.73
CA GLY A 199 21.53 -12.45 2.16
C GLY A 199 22.50 -13.55 2.54
N ASP A 200 22.44 -14.70 1.87
CA ASP A 200 23.34 -15.85 2.09
C ASP A 200 24.79 -15.48 1.78
N ALA A 201 25.02 -14.73 0.69
CA ALA A 201 26.33 -14.21 0.37
C ALA A 201 26.87 -13.26 1.46
N LEU A 202 26.03 -12.41 2.04
CA LEU A 202 26.41 -11.53 3.13
C LEU A 202 26.75 -12.30 4.40
N VAL A 203 25.94 -13.30 4.78
CA VAL A 203 26.18 -14.18 5.92
C VAL A 203 27.50 -14.93 5.75
N TYR A 204 27.76 -15.47 4.53
CA TYR A 204 29.02 -16.12 4.20
C TYR A 204 30.22 -15.19 4.38
N LEU A 205 30.13 -13.95 3.88
CA LEU A 205 31.20 -12.95 4.01
C LEU A 205 31.47 -12.56 5.48
N LEU A 206 30.45 -12.51 6.31
CA LEU A 206 30.57 -12.19 7.73
C LEU A 206 31.03 -13.40 8.58
N GLY A 207 30.68 -14.61 8.18
CA GLY A 207 31.01 -15.86 8.86
C GLY A 207 32.36 -16.47 8.46
N SER A 208 32.99 -15.98 7.40
CA SER A 208 34.31 -16.45 6.93
C SER A 208 35.46 -15.85 7.77
N LYS A 209 35.52 -16.20 9.03
CA LYS A 209 36.71 -15.96 9.88
C LYS A 209 37.31 -17.27 10.27
#